data_c89f96e2b67ab136c7789c9438108522
#
_entry.id   c89f96e2b67ab136c7789c9438108522
#
_cell.length_a   1.000
_cell.length_b   1.000
_cell.length_c   1.000
_cell.angle_alpha   90.00
_cell.angle_beta   90.00
_cell.angle_gamma   90.00
#
_symmetry.space_group_name_H-M   'P 1'
#
loop_
_entity.id
_entity.type
_entity.pdbx_description
1 polymer ?
#
loop_
_entity_poly.entity_id
_entity_poly.type
_entity_poly.pdbx_seq_one_letter_code
_entity_poly.pdbx_strand_id
1 'polypeptide(L)'
;MKIAIGCDPNAEEAKKRLIDYITREGLGTVTDFGSTDAVYAHVAFSVARAVADKEYDRGILLCGTGIGMSIAANKVKGAYAALVSDTYSAKRSRLSNDANILCMGARSEE
;
A
#
# COMPACT_ATOMS: atom_id res chain seq x y z
N MET A 1 0.62 10.88 11.21
CA MET A 1 -0.08 10.20 10.09
C MET A 1 -0.17 8.72 10.38
N LYS A 2 -1.34 8.15 10.23
CA LYS A 2 -1.56 6.71 10.43
C LYS A 2 -1.56 6.00 9.08
N ILE A 3 -0.68 5.02 8.94
CA ILE A 3 -0.46 4.30 7.67
C ILE A 3 -0.78 2.83 7.86
N ALA A 4 -1.64 2.28 6.99
CA ALA A 4 -1.93 0.86 6.93
C ALA A 4 -1.07 0.24 5.83
N ILE A 5 -0.34 -0.83 6.13
CA ILE A 5 0.49 -1.52 5.15
C ILE A 5 0.16 -3.01 5.12
N GLY A 6 0.11 -3.56 3.92
CA GLY A 6 -0.08 -4.99 3.74
C GLY A 6 0.63 -5.47 2.49
N CYS A 7 0.84 -6.77 2.39
CA CYS A 7 1.47 -7.36 1.22
C CYS A 7 1.05 -8.81 1.03
N ASP A 8 1.42 -9.39 -0.11
CA ASP A 8 1.32 -10.83 -0.28
C ASP A 8 2.56 -11.49 0.36
N PRO A 9 2.57 -12.83 0.52
CA PRO A 9 3.72 -13.49 1.15
C PRO A 9 5.06 -13.27 0.45
N ASN A 10 5.05 -12.98 -0.85
CA ASN A 10 6.29 -12.78 -1.61
C ASN A 10 6.94 -11.42 -1.39
N ALA A 11 6.21 -10.47 -0.83
CA ALA A 11 6.70 -9.10 -0.62
C ALA A 11 6.98 -8.79 0.85
N GLU A 12 7.06 -9.81 1.69
CA GLU A 12 7.23 -9.66 3.14
C GLU A 12 8.47 -8.84 3.50
N GLU A 13 9.59 -9.10 2.83
CA GLU A 13 10.83 -8.43 3.13
C GLU A 13 10.80 -6.95 2.75
N ALA A 14 10.22 -6.65 1.59
CA ALA A 14 10.05 -5.26 1.17
C ALA A 14 9.15 -4.50 2.14
N LYS A 15 8.10 -5.15 2.63
CA LYS A 15 7.21 -4.56 3.64
C LYS A 15 7.97 -4.20 4.91
N LYS A 16 8.78 -5.13 5.41
CA LYS A 16 9.58 -4.89 6.62
C LYS A 16 10.52 -3.72 6.47
N ARG A 17 11.18 -3.62 5.33
CA ARG A 17 12.09 -2.50 5.05
C ARG A 17 11.36 -1.17 5.02
N LEU A 18 10.16 -1.13 4.45
CA LEU A 18 9.35 0.09 4.43
C LEU A 18 8.90 0.49 5.83
N ILE A 19 8.45 -0.47 6.63
CA ILE A 19 8.04 -0.18 8.02
C ILE A 19 9.20 0.41 8.80
N ASP A 20 10.37 -0.19 8.68
CA ASP A 20 11.57 0.29 9.36
C ASP A 20 11.94 1.71 8.92
N TYR A 21 11.88 1.96 7.62
CA TYR A 21 12.21 3.26 7.06
C TYR A 21 11.24 4.34 7.56
N ILE A 22 9.93 4.08 7.46
CA ILE A 22 8.91 5.04 7.89
C ILE A 22 9.03 5.34 9.38
N THR A 23 9.25 4.31 10.19
CA THR A 23 9.39 4.45 11.64
C THR A 23 10.65 5.22 12.00
N ARG A 24 11.77 4.85 11.40
CA ARG A 24 13.07 5.49 11.68
C ARG A 24 13.08 6.96 11.29
N GLU A 25 12.45 7.29 10.16
CA GLU A 25 12.40 8.67 9.68
C GLU A 25 11.27 9.49 10.31
N GLY A 26 10.47 8.89 11.17
CA GLY A 26 9.39 9.61 11.85
C GLY A 26 8.29 10.10 10.93
N LEU A 27 8.03 9.38 9.83
CA LEU A 27 7.06 9.80 8.82
C LEU A 27 5.61 9.49 9.23
N GLY A 28 5.43 8.60 10.18
CA GLY A 28 4.09 8.23 10.63
C GLY A 28 4.09 6.99 11.49
N THR A 29 2.90 6.58 11.91
CA THR A 29 2.67 5.34 12.65
C THR A 29 2.16 4.29 11.67
N VAL A 30 2.83 3.14 11.61
CA VAL A 30 2.50 2.09 10.65
C VAL A 30 1.84 0.92 11.36
N THR A 31 0.71 0.45 10.83
CA THR A 31 0.07 -0.77 11.28
C THR A 31 0.18 -1.81 10.17
N ASP A 32 0.70 -2.98 10.51
CA ASP A 32 0.88 -4.09 9.59
C ASP A 32 -0.41 -4.91 9.52
N PHE A 33 -1.03 -4.93 8.35
CA PHE A 33 -2.28 -5.69 8.11
C PHE A 33 -2.02 -7.14 7.71
N GLY A 34 -0.73 -7.52 7.62
CA GLY A 34 -0.36 -8.92 7.41
C GLY A 34 0.13 -9.24 6.02
N SER A 35 0.57 -10.47 5.87
CA SER A 35 1.16 -10.98 4.62
C SER A 35 0.96 -12.49 4.47
N THR A 36 0.26 -13.13 5.40
CA THR A 36 0.15 -14.60 5.41
C THR A 36 -1.05 -15.11 4.62
N ASP A 37 -1.98 -14.23 4.24
CA ASP A 37 -3.14 -14.63 3.46
C ASP A 37 -2.73 -14.85 2.01
N ALA A 38 -2.90 -16.08 1.52
CA ALA A 38 -2.57 -16.45 0.14
C ALA A 38 -3.49 -15.75 -0.88
N VAL A 39 -4.67 -15.29 -0.44
CA VAL A 39 -5.59 -14.53 -1.29
C VAL A 39 -5.29 -13.05 -1.10
N TYR A 40 -4.43 -12.51 -1.94
CA TYR A 40 -3.97 -11.11 -1.82
C TYR A 40 -5.12 -10.10 -1.76
N ALA A 41 -6.25 -10.42 -2.38
CA ALA A 41 -7.39 -9.51 -2.40
C ALA A 41 -7.93 -9.22 -0.99
N HIS A 42 -7.82 -10.18 -0.05
CA HIS A 42 -8.26 -9.98 1.32
C HIS A 42 -7.48 -8.86 2.01
N VAL A 43 -6.16 -8.87 1.85
CA VAL A 43 -5.31 -7.82 2.42
C VAL A 43 -5.60 -6.48 1.76
N ALA A 44 -5.73 -6.48 0.43
CA ALA A 44 -6.03 -5.26 -0.32
C ALA A 44 -7.35 -4.64 0.15
N PHE A 45 -8.40 -5.45 0.31
CA PHE A 45 -9.70 -4.95 0.78
C PHE A 45 -9.62 -4.43 2.21
N SER A 46 -8.88 -5.10 3.10
CA SER A 46 -8.75 -4.68 4.50
C SER A 46 -8.07 -3.31 4.58
N VAL A 47 -6.98 -3.13 3.88
CA VAL A 47 -6.28 -1.85 3.83
C VAL A 47 -7.15 -0.77 3.19
N ALA A 48 -7.77 -1.09 2.06
CA ALA A 48 -8.60 -0.13 1.34
C ALA A 48 -9.78 0.35 2.18
N ARG A 49 -10.46 -0.55 2.88
CA ARG A 49 -11.58 -0.18 3.75
C ARG A 49 -11.13 0.69 4.91
N ALA A 50 -10.01 0.35 5.54
CA ALA A 50 -9.49 1.14 6.65
C ALA A 50 -9.16 2.57 6.23
N VAL A 51 -8.61 2.74 5.03
CA VAL A 51 -8.32 4.07 4.49
C VAL A 51 -9.58 4.80 4.06
N ALA A 52 -10.49 4.10 3.38
CA ALA A 52 -11.76 4.69 2.93
C ALA A 52 -12.61 5.15 4.12
N ASP A 53 -12.59 4.41 5.22
CA ASP A 53 -13.34 4.73 6.45
C ASP A 53 -12.65 5.78 7.32
N LYS A 54 -11.51 6.31 6.87
CA LYS A 54 -10.75 7.32 7.59
C LYS A 54 -10.14 6.85 8.92
N GLU A 55 -10.05 5.55 9.11
CA GLU A 55 -9.35 4.98 10.27
C GLU A 55 -7.84 5.14 10.09
N TYR A 56 -7.38 5.18 8.84
CA TYR A 56 -5.99 5.41 8.47
C TYR A 56 -5.93 6.51 7.41
N ASP A 57 -4.84 7.27 7.43
CA ASP A 57 -4.68 8.38 6.49
C ASP A 57 -4.23 7.93 5.11
N ARG A 58 -3.39 6.89 5.08
CA ARG A 58 -2.81 6.37 3.84
C ARG A 58 -2.67 4.87 3.93
N GLY A 59 -2.60 4.24 2.75
CA GLY A 59 -2.34 2.81 2.64
C GLY A 59 -1.16 2.52 1.72
N ILE A 60 -0.48 1.42 2.00
CA ILE A 60 0.61 0.91 1.15
C ILE A 60 0.36 -0.58 0.94
N LEU A 61 0.35 -1.01 -0.31
CA LEU A 61 0.14 -2.40 -0.67
C LEU A 61 1.27 -2.88 -1.58
N LEU A 62 1.83 -4.03 -1.25
CA LEU A 62 2.97 -4.61 -1.95
C LEU A 62 2.65 -6.02 -2.42
N CYS A 63 3.01 -6.33 -3.66
CA CYS A 63 2.98 -7.69 -4.18
C CYS A 63 4.06 -7.83 -5.25
N GLY A 64 4.01 -8.87 -6.08
CA GLY A 64 5.03 -9.05 -7.11
C GLY A 64 5.10 -7.89 -8.08
N THR A 65 3.97 -7.44 -8.61
CA THR A 65 3.89 -6.33 -9.57
C THR A 65 3.15 -5.11 -9.06
N GLY A 66 2.32 -5.29 -8.03
CA GLY A 66 1.43 -4.24 -7.53
C GLY A 66 0.11 -4.15 -8.29
N ILE A 67 -0.01 -4.81 -9.45
CA ILE A 67 -1.18 -4.67 -10.31
C ILE A 67 -2.44 -5.21 -9.66
N GLY A 68 -2.39 -6.45 -9.16
CA GLY A 68 -3.57 -7.07 -8.55
C GLY A 68 -4.05 -6.34 -7.31
N MET A 69 -3.11 -5.87 -6.50
CA MET A 69 -3.43 -5.09 -5.29
C MET A 69 -4.13 -3.78 -5.66
N SER A 70 -3.67 -3.09 -6.71
CA SER A 70 -4.29 -1.83 -7.10
C SER A 70 -5.70 -2.04 -7.65
N ILE A 71 -5.90 -3.09 -8.43
CA ILE A 71 -7.23 -3.41 -8.95
C ILE A 71 -8.20 -3.73 -7.81
N ALA A 72 -7.78 -4.58 -6.87
CA ALA A 72 -8.61 -4.96 -5.74
C ALA A 72 -8.95 -3.77 -4.85
N ALA A 73 -7.95 -2.95 -4.52
CA ALA A 73 -8.17 -1.79 -3.65
C ALA A 73 -9.13 -0.78 -4.27
N ASN A 74 -9.05 -0.57 -5.59
CA ASN A 74 -9.91 0.40 -6.27
C ASN A 74 -11.37 -0.04 -6.38
N LYS A 75 -11.69 -1.26 -6.00
CA LYS A 75 -13.09 -1.72 -5.93
C LYS A 75 -13.79 -1.25 -4.66
N VAL A 76 -13.05 -0.72 -3.71
CA VAL A 76 -13.62 -0.20 -2.46
C VAL A 76 -13.93 1.29 -2.64
N LYS A 77 -15.18 1.67 -2.40
CA LYS A 77 -15.60 3.07 -2.52
C LYS A 77 -14.84 3.92 -1.50
N GLY A 78 -14.23 5.00 -1.98
CA GLY A 78 -13.43 5.89 -1.13
C GLY A 78 -11.95 5.54 -1.09
N ALA A 79 -11.56 4.42 -1.70
CA ALA A 79 -10.16 4.06 -1.87
C ALA A 79 -9.72 4.45 -3.28
N TYR A 80 -8.60 5.14 -3.37
CA TYR A 80 -8.01 5.58 -4.63
C TYR A 80 -6.56 5.10 -4.66
N ALA A 81 -6.37 3.93 -5.24
CA ALA A 81 -5.07 3.26 -5.26
C ALA A 81 -4.35 3.51 -6.58
N ALA A 82 -3.10 3.87 -6.49
CA ALA A 82 -2.25 4.11 -7.65
C ALA A 82 -1.11 3.08 -7.68
N LEU A 83 -0.92 2.46 -8.83
CA LEU A 83 0.23 1.60 -9.07
C LEU A 83 1.41 2.49 -9.46
N VAL A 84 2.45 2.48 -8.65
CA VAL A 84 3.62 3.33 -8.86
C VAL A 84 4.88 2.49 -8.89
N SER A 85 5.85 2.89 -9.72
CA SER A 85 7.11 2.18 -9.86
C SER A 85 8.33 3.08 -9.70
N ASP A 86 8.12 4.37 -9.51
CA ASP A 86 9.20 5.33 -9.32
C ASP A 86 8.74 6.52 -8.47
N THR A 87 9.71 7.33 -8.06
CA THR A 87 9.45 8.49 -7.22
C THR A 87 8.55 9.52 -7.89
N TYR A 88 8.73 9.72 -9.18
CA TYR A 88 7.92 10.69 -9.94
C TYR A 88 6.45 10.28 -9.95
N SER A 89 6.16 9.02 -10.29
CA SER A 89 4.79 8.52 -10.31
C SER A 89 4.14 8.57 -8.95
N ALA A 90 4.89 8.22 -7.89
CA ALA A 90 4.37 8.28 -6.52
C ALA A 90 3.99 9.71 -6.14
N LYS A 91 4.84 10.66 -6.45
CA LYS A 91 4.58 12.07 -6.16
C LYS A 91 3.37 12.58 -6.94
N ARG A 92 3.29 12.26 -8.22
CA ARG A 92 2.18 12.71 -9.07
C ARG A 92 0.86 12.07 -8.66
N SER A 93 0.86 10.85 -8.16
CA SER A 93 -0.37 10.20 -7.71
C SER A 93 -1.07 11.02 -6.62
N ARG A 94 -0.31 11.70 -5.75
CA ARG A 94 -0.88 12.62 -4.75
C ARG A 94 -1.21 13.98 -5.34
N LEU A 95 -0.26 14.58 -6.05
CA LEU A 95 -0.41 15.95 -6.52
C LEU A 95 -1.45 16.09 -7.63
N SER A 96 -1.53 15.11 -8.52
CA SER A 96 -2.45 15.17 -9.68
C SER A 96 -3.73 14.41 -9.47
N ASN A 97 -3.70 13.29 -8.74
CA ASN A 97 -4.80 12.34 -8.67
C ASN A 97 -5.36 12.13 -7.27
N ASP A 98 -4.74 12.72 -6.26
CA ASP A 98 -5.16 12.60 -4.86
C ASP A 98 -5.33 11.15 -4.40
N ALA A 99 -4.42 10.27 -4.84
CA ALA A 99 -4.45 8.87 -4.42
C ALA A 99 -4.16 8.76 -2.91
N ASN A 100 -4.87 7.88 -2.24
CA ASN A 100 -4.66 7.63 -0.80
C ASN A 100 -4.01 6.28 -0.51
N ILE A 101 -3.79 5.47 -1.53
CA ILE A 101 -3.11 4.18 -1.40
C ILE A 101 -2.07 4.06 -2.49
N LEU A 102 -0.85 3.66 -2.11
CA LEU A 102 0.21 3.35 -3.06
C LEU A 102 0.34 1.84 -3.19
N CYS A 103 0.36 1.35 -4.43
CA CYS A 103 0.60 -0.06 -4.71
C CYS A 103 1.92 -0.18 -5.46
N MET A 104 2.79 -1.08 -5.01
CA MET A 104 4.12 -1.23 -5.57
C MET A 104 4.44 -2.70 -5.77
N GLY A 105 5.26 -2.98 -6.79
CA GLY A 105 5.71 -4.33 -7.07
C GLY A 105 7.09 -4.57 -6.47
N ALA A 106 7.21 -5.56 -5.61
CA ALA A 106 8.49 -5.90 -4.99
C ALA A 106 9.51 -6.40 -6.03
N ARG A 107 9.04 -7.03 -7.11
CA ARG A 107 9.92 -7.53 -8.17
C ARG A 107 10.36 -6.45 -9.14
N SER A 108 9.53 -5.45 -9.37
CA SER A 108 9.85 -4.40 -10.34
C SER A 108 10.86 -3.39 -9.82
N GLU A 109 11.24 -3.48 -8.55
CA GLU A 109 12.23 -2.60 -7.94
C GLU A 109 13.65 -3.17 -7.99
N GLU A 110 13.82 -4.34 -8.52
CA GLU A 110 15.12 -4.93 -8.75
C GLU A 110 15.75 -4.32 -10.01
#